data_3b41676268a099f22b3b992e972fd4c6
#
_entry.id   3b41676268a099f22b3b992e972fd4c6
#
_cell.length_a   1.000
_cell.length_b   1.000
_cell.length_c   1.000
_cell.angle_alpha   90.00
_cell.angle_beta   90.00
_cell.angle_gamma   90.00
#
_symmetry.space_group_name_H-M   'P 1'
#
loop_
_entity.id
_entity.type
_entity.pdbx_description
1 polymer ?
#
loop_
_entity_poly.entity_id
_entity_poly.type
_entity_poly.pdbx_seq_one_letter_code
_entity_poly.pdbx_strand_id
1 'polypeptide(L)'
;MSGGGGMARDFANLWNLVWELGLAACALFALLNAFAPPQDLPWKPLDLTRPLGAATTAKVSGFEVSAATPPQRIEAATQACMQTLKQAGVTVERVPDKDDGGFCIAQGLVRITGGDVTPLASKGLVMQCPLAVRYVLWDRQVLRPAAQTLLGSDVARVDDFGTYSCRRIYGSASAADRPSEHARANALDVGGITLKNGRKVVVLDDWKGDGPAGKEGAGFLKRIRDGGCRIFATVLTPDYNAAHANHLHLDGAAQTLCATGPSPETTRQAASPADA
;
A
#
# COMPACT_ATOMS: atom_id res chain seq x y z
N MET A 1 23.76 -17.30 64.34
CA MET A 1 24.23 -16.99 62.98
C MET A 1 23.56 -17.97 62.01
N SER A 2 22.39 -17.59 61.49
CA SER A 2 21.65 -18.45 60.50
C SER A 2 20.91 -17.50 59.55
N GLY A 3 21.61 -16.92 58.59
CA GLY A 3 21.04 -16.01 57.58
C GLY A 3 21.48 -16.24 56.17
N GLY A 4 22.32 -17.24 55.87
CA GLY A 4 22.91 -17.45 54.53
C GLY A 4 22.16 -18.37 53.56
N GLY A 5 21.19 -19.13 54.07
CA GLY A 5 20.51 -20.16 53.28
C GLY A 5 19.32 -19.69 52.41
N GLY A 6 18.75 -18.53 52.73
CA GLY A 6 17.59 -17.97 51.99
C GLY A 6 17.98 -17.41 50.65
N MET A 7 18.95 -16.49 50.62
CA MET A 7 19.38 -15.81 49.37
C MET A 7 19.89 -16.78 48.28
N ALA A 8 20.62 -17.84 48.66
CA ALA A 8 21.14 -18.80 47.68
C ALA A 8 20.00 -19.65 47.04
N ARG A 9 18.96 -19.96 47.81
CA ARG A 9 17.76 -20.64 47.28
C ARG A 9 16.93 -19.73 46.37
N ASP A 10 16.79 -18.47 46.73
CA ASP A 10 16.05 -17.50 45.90
C ASP A 10 16.76 -17.23 44.58
N PHE A 11 18.09 -17.15 44.57
CA PHE A 11 18.88 -17.07 43.34
C PHE A 11 18.76 -18.31 42.46
N ALA A 12 18.79 -19.53 43.07
CA ALA A 12 18.63 -20.75 42.28
C ALA A 12 17.22 -20.89 41.70
N ASN A 13 16.19 -20.49 42.44
CA ASN A 13 14.81 -20.47 41.91
C ASN A 13 14.61 -19.45 40.81
N LEU A 14 15.18 -18.26 40.95
CA LEU A 14 15.13 -17.24 39.92
C LEU A 14 15.88 -17.69 38.64
N TRP A 15 17.03 -18.34 38.79
CA TRP A 15 17.80 -18.86 37.65
C TRP A 15 17.04 -19.98 36.94
N ASN A 16 16.41 -20.91 37.65
CA ASN A 16 15.59 -21.97 37.07
C ASN A 16 14.39 -21.37 36.32
N LEU A 17 13.70 -20.35 36.88
CA LEU A 17 12.58 -19.66 36.24
C LEU A 17 13.02 -18.97 34.94
N VAL A 18 14.14 -18.30 34.96
CA VAL A 18 14.69 -17.63 33.75
C VAL A 18 15.01 -18.66 32.66
N TRP A 19 15.58 -19.82 33.06
CA TRP A 19 15.90 -20.91 32.13
C TRP A 19 14.65 -21.55 31.54
N GLU A 20 13.63 -21.84 32.36
CA GLU A 20 12.35 -22.40 31.89
C GLU A 20 11.61 -21.44 30.96
N LEU A 21 11.57 -20.14 31.29
CA LEU A 21 11.00 -19.10 30.42
C LEU A 21 11.77 -19.01 29.11
N GLY A 22 13.09 -19.09 29.13
CA GLY A 22 13.94 -19.13 27.94
C GLY A 22 13.64 -20.32 27.04
N LEU A 23 13.53 -21.51 27.60
CA LEU A 23 13.16 -22.71 26.86
C LEU A 23 11.76 -22.60 26.25
N ALA A 24 10.78 -22.12 27.04
CA ALA A 24 9.42 -21.90 26.56
C ALA A 24 9.37 -20.88 25.39
N ALA A 25 10.13 -19.78 25.51
CA ALA A 25 10.25 -18.79 24.44
C ALA A 25 10.89 -19.36 23.16
N CYS A 26 11.95 -20.16 23.30
CA CYS A 26 12.57 -20.87 22.17
C CYS A 26 11.60 -21.86 21.49
N ALA A 27 10.86 -22.63 22.30
CA ALA A 27 9.88 -23.55 21.77
C ALA A 27 8.74 -22.83 21.04
N LEU A 28 8.22 -21.74 21.62
CA LEU A 28 7.20 -20.90 20.98
C LEU A 28 7.74 -20.30 19.66
N PHE A 29 8.96 -19.76 19.66
CA PHE A 29 9.58 -19.23 18.46
C PHE A 29 9.73 -20.30 17.37
N ALA A 30 10.14 -21.52 17.74
CA ALA A 30 10.25 -22.64 16.80
C ALA A 30 8.87 -23.03 16.23
N LEU A 31 7.83 -23.09 17.06
CA LEU A 31 6.45 -23.36 16.63
C LEU A 31 5.93 -22.28 15.69
N LEU A 32 6.11 -21.02 16.05
CA LEU A 32 5.72 -19.89 15.18
C LEU A 32 6.43 -19.97 13.81
N ASN A 33 7.73 -20.26 13.80
CA ASN A 33 8.46 -20.40 12.54
C ASN A 33 8.00 -21.58 11.69
N ALA A 34 7.53 -22.67 12.31
CA ALA A 34 7.08 -23.88 11.61
C ALA A 34 5.66 -23.75 11.06
N PHE A 35 4.76 -23.10 11.80
CA PHE A 35 3.32 -23.19 11.53
C PHE A 35 2.66 -21.86 11.21
N ALA A 36 3.17 -20.71 11.70
CA ALA A 36 2.54 -19.43 11.40
C ALA A 36 2.82 -18.98 9.94
N PRO A 37 1.81 -18.36 9.26
CA PRO A 37 1.99 -17.84 7.93
C PRO A 37 3.14 -16.83 7.88
N PRO A 38 4.02 -16.88 6.85
CA PRO A 38 5.13 -15.93 6.73
C PRO A 38 4.71 -14.48 6.81
N GLN A 39 3.51 -14.14 6.34
CA GLN A 39 2.97 -12.78 6.30
C GLN A 39 2.63 -12.21 7.69
N ASP A 40 2.50 -13.07 8.70
CA ASP A 40 2.24 -12.66 10.07
C ASP A 40 3.52 -12.45 10.89
N LEU A 41 4.65 -12.97 10.41
CA LEU A 41 5.93 -12.94 11.13
C LEU A 41 6.85 -11.86 10.58
N PRO A 42 7.19 -10.81 11.35
CA PRO A 42 7.96 -9.66 10.85
C PRO A 42 9.39 -10.03 10.38
N TRP A 43 9.96 -11.11 10.88
CA TRP A 43 11.31 -11.58 10.50
C TRP A 43 11.34 -12.51 9.27
N LYS A 44 10.18 -12.98 8.78
CA LYS A 44 10.11 -13.76 7.53
C LYS A 44 10.05 -12.82 6.32
N PRO A 45 10.62 -13.22 5.16
CA PRO A 45 10.51 -12.43 3.93
C PRO A 45 9.05 -12.15 3.55
N LEU A 46 8.82 -11.04 2.86
CA LEU A 46 7.51 -10.73 2.27
C LEU A 46 7.28 -11.64 1.06
N ASP A 47 6.15 -12.33 1.03
CA ASP A 47 5.71 -13.19 -0.07
C ASP A 47 4.42 -12.63 -0.69
N LEU A 48 4.52 -12.05 -1.90
CA LEU A 48 3.38 -11.40 -2.58
C LEU A 48 2.37 -12.41 -3.15
N THR A 49 2.65 -13.71 -3.08
CA THR A 49 1.74 -14.77 -3.51
C THR A 49 0.80 -15.24 -2.40
N ARG A 50 1.08 -14.85 -1.16
CA ARG A 50 0.31 -15.23 0.02
C ARG A 50 -0.72 -14.17 0.40
N PRO A 51 -1.81 -14.55 1.08
CA PRO A 51 -2.77 -13.59 1.62
C PRO A 51 -2.11 -12.57 2.55
N LEU A 52 -2.72 -11.38 2.68
CA LEU A 52 -2.25 -10.35 3.62
C LEU A 52 -2.27 -10.89 5.05
N GLY A 53 -1.19 -10.67 5.78
CA GLY A 53 -1.06 -11.01 7.19
C GLY A 53 -0.72 -9.79 8.04
N ALA A 54 -0.63 -9.98 9.36
CA ALA A 54 -0.43 -8.91 10.34
C ALA A 54 0.85 -8.10 10.12
N ALA A 55 1.92 -8.70 9.59
CA ALA A 55 3.20 -8.03 9.35
C ALA A 55 3.36 -7.50 7.91
N THR A 56 2.38 -7.69 7.01
CA THR A 56 2.53 -7.34 5.59
C THR A 56 2.89 -5.87 5.38
N THR A 57 2.11 -4.95 5.98
CA THR A 57 2.34 -3.50 5.84
C THR A 57 3.71 -3.08 6.37
N ALA A 58 4.10 -3.58 7.55
CA ALA A 58 5.41 -3.28 8.14
C ALA A 58 6.57 -3.75 7.26
N LYS A 59 6.42 -4.90 6.58
CA LYS A 59 7.43 -5.41 5.65
C LYS A 59 7.54 -4.55 4.39
N VAL A 60 6.41 -4.07 3.85
CA VAL A 60 6.41 -3.13 2.71
C VAL A 60 7.09 -1.83 3.11
N SER A 61 6.78 -1.29 4.30
CA SER A 61 7.41 -0.08 4.82
C SER A 61 8.93 -0.24 5.03
N GLY A 62 9.43 -1.47 5.18
CA GLY A 62 10.87 -1.75 5.22
C GLY A 62 11.61 -1.40 3.92
N PHE A 63 10.91 -1.26 2.80
CA PHE A 63 11.47 -0.84 1.50
C PHE A 63 11.37 0.68 1.28
N GLU A 64 10.66 1.43 2.14
CA GLU A 64 10.43 2.86 1.95
C GLU A 64 11.73 3.66 2.10
N VAL A 65 11.89 4.65 1.22
CA VAL A 65 13.02 5.56 1.20
C VAL A 65 12.52 7.01 1.15
N SER A 66 13.34 7.92 1.66
CA SER A 66 13.06 9.36 1.68
C SER A 66 14.28 10.14 1.24
N ALA A 67 14.13 11.44 1.01
CA ALA A 67 15.24 12.32 0.66
C ALA A 67 16.38 12.31 1.70
N ALA A 68 16.09 11.94 2.95
CA ALA A 68 17.10 11.82 4.01
C ALA A 68 17.78 10.43 4.07
N THR A 69 17.34 9.48 3.23
CA THR A 69 17.90 8.12 3.21
C THR A 69 19.27 8.13 2.50
N PRO A 70 20.33 7.59 3.10
CA PRO A 70 21.65 7.52 2.45
C PRO A 70 21.57 6.72 1.13
N PRO A 71 22.33 7.11 0.07
CA PRO A 71 22.26 6.46 -1.25
C PRO A 71 22.47 4.94 -1.22
N GLN A 72 23.39 4.45 -0.40
CA GLN A 72 23.66 3.01 -0.25
C GLN A 72 22.46 2.26 0.31
N ARG A 73 21.70 2.87 1.22
CA ARG A 73 20.46 2.31 1.76
C ARG A 73 19.32 2.35 0.77
N ILE A 74 19.22 3.41 -0.05
CA ILE A 74 18.24 3.50 -1.15
C ILE A 74 18.44 2.32 -2.10
N GLU A 75 19.69 2.12 -2.55
CA GLU A 75 20.00 1.05 -3.47
C GLU A 75 19.72 -0.34 -2.87
N ALA A 76 20.17 -0.59 -1.63
CA ALA A 76 19.93 -1.86 -0.93
C ALA A 76 18.42 -2.15 -0.75
N ALA A 77 17.64 -1.16 -0.33
CA ALA A 77 16.18 -1.29 -0.16
C ALA A 77 15.50 -1.55 -1.51
N THR A 78 15.91 -0.83 -2.57
CA THR A 78 15.36 -1.01 -3.91
C THR A 78 15.68 -2.39 -4.47
N GLN A 79 16.89 -2.88 -4.31
CA GLN A 79 17.29 -4.23 -4.74
C GLN A 79 16.50 -5.32 -4.02
N ALA A 80 16.34 -5.23 -2.69
CA ALA A 80 15.55 -6.17 -1.92
C ALA A 80 14.06 -6.15 -2.35
N CYS A 81 13.51 -4.96 -2.59
CA CYS A 81 12.16 -4.77 -3.10
C CYS A 81 11.98 -5.39 -4.50
N MET A 82 12.90 -5.12 -5.43
CA MET A 82 12.87 -5.71 -6.78
C MET A 82 12.99 -7.24 -6.74
N GLN A 83 13.81 -7.78 -5.84
CA GLN A 83 13.91 -9.22 -5.65
C GLN A 83 12.59 -9.82 -5.19
N THR A 84 11.88 -9.17 -4.27
CA THR A 84 10.55 -9.59 -3.80
C THR A 84 9.54 -9.62 -4.96
N LEU A 85 9.54 -8.60 -5.83
CA LEU A 85 8.70 -8.57 -7.03
C LEU A 85 9.04 -9.69 -8.01
N LYS A 86 10.33 -9.92 -8.28
CA LYS A 86 10.80 -11.00 -9.18
C LYS A 86 10.44 -12.38 -8.65
N GLN A 87 10.58 -12.63 -7.34
CA GLN A 87 10.17 -13.88 -6.70
C GLN A 87 8.67 -14.14 -6.84
N ALA A 88 7.88 -13.08 -6.92
CA ALA A 88 6.45 -13.16 -7.20
C ALA A 88 6.11 -13.25 -8.70
N GLY A 89 7.07 -13.45 -9.59
CA GLY A 89 6.85 -13.58 -11.04
C GLY A 89 6.54 -12.26 -11.74
N VAL A 90 6.87 -11.11 -11.13
CA VAL A 90 6.72 -9.78 -11.75
C VAL A 90 8.04 -9.35 -12.36
N THR A 91 8.02 -8.97 -13.63
CA THR A 91 9.19 -8.43 -14.31
C THR A 91 9.29 -6.93 -14.02
N VAL A 92 10.43 -6.54 -13.46
CA VAL A 92 10.67 -5.17 -13.00
C VAL A 92 12.09 -4.75 -13.33
N GLU A 93 12.27 -3.50 -13.75
CA GLU A 93 13.56 -2.90 -14.03
C GLU A 93 13.83 -1.69 -13.12
N ARG A 94 15.10 -1.47 -12.76
CA ARG A 94 15.57 -0.27 -12.07
C ARG A 94 15.58 0.91 -13.02
N VAL A 95 15.03 2.05 -12.59
CA VAL A 95 15.02 3.31 -13.36
C VAL A 95 15.88 4.32 -12.59
N PRO A 96 16.66 5.19 -13.26
CA PRO A 96 17.38 6.26 -12.60
C PRO A 96 16.46 7.10 -11.71
N ASP A 97 16.96 7.50 -10.56
CA ASP A 97 16.27 8.42 -9.66
C ASP A 97 16.05 9.76 -10.36
N LYS A 98 15.01 10.47 -9.95
CA LYS A 98 14.59 11.72 -10.54
C LYS A 98 14.72 12.85 -9.52
N ASP A 99 15.35 13.95 -9.93
CA ASP A 99 15.47 15.17 -9.14
C ASP A 99 15.06 16.37 -10.03
N ASP A 100 13.83 16.82 -9.85
CA ASP A 100 13.29 18.00 -10.54
C ASP A 100 13.40 19.27 -9.65
N GLY A 101 14.18 19.19 -8.58
CA GLY A 101 14.45 20.26 -7.64
C GLY A 101 13.45 20.39 -6.48
N GLY A 102 13.87 21.05 -5.41
CA GLY A 102 13.05 21.31 -4.25
C GLY A 102 12.57 20.04 -3.55
N PHE A 103 11.26 19.85 -3.48
CA PHE A 103 10.63 18.67 -2.90
C PHE A 103 10.36 17.54 -3.90
N CYS A 104 10.63 17.76 -5.18
CA CYS A 104 10.36 16.80 -6.25
C CYS A 104 11.54 15.85 -6.47
N ILE A 105 11.87 15.09 -5.45
CA ILE A 105 12.94 14.10 -5.45
C ILE A 105 12.31 12.71 -5.33
N ALA A 106 12.39 11.93 -6.42
CA ALA A 106 11.85 10.58 -6.49
C ALA A 106 13.02 9.57 -6.58
N GLN A 107 13.13 8.69 -5.59
CA GLN A 107 14.25 7.78 -5.41
C GLN A 107 13.78 6.33 -5.30
N GLY A 108 14.69 5.38 -5.59
CA GLY A 108 14.35 3.97 -5.57
C GLY A 108 13.34 3.60 -6.65
N LEU A 109 13.42 4.25 -7.82
CA LEU A 109 12.45 4.11 -8.88
C LEU A 109 12.59 2.80 -9.65
N VAL A 110 11.44 2.21 -9.95
CA VAL A 110 11.32 1.01 -10.77
C VAL A 110 10.22 1.18 -11.81
N ARG A 111 10.27 0.34 -12.84
CA ARG A 111 9.21 0.17 -13.84
C ARG A 111 8.79 -1.29 -13.89
N ILE A 112 7.50 -1.55 -13.78
CA ILE A 112 6.94 -2.88 -14.06
C ILE A 112 6.88 -3.03 -15.59
N THR A 113 7.51 -4.08 -16.09
CA THR A 113 7.59 -4.35 -17.55
C THR A 113 6.77 -5.58 -17.95
N GLY A 114 6.23 -6.34 -16.99
CA GLY A 114 5.39 -7.50 -17.27
C GLY A 114 5.35 -8.51 -16.14
N GLY A 115 5.00 -9.73 -16.48
CA GLY A 115 4.86 -10.84 -15.53
C GLY A 115 3.43 -11.04 -15.04
N ASP A 116 3.26 -11.72 -13.89
CA ASP A 116 1.95 -12.00 -13.30
C ASP A 116 1.42 -10.80 -12.51
N VAL A 117 1.04 -9.76 -13.23
CA VAL A 117 0.41 -8.54 -12.71
C VAL A 117 -0.44 -7.91 -13.79
N THR A 118 -1.57 -7.33 -13.42
CA THR A 118 -2.41 -6.57 -14.34
C THR A 118 -1.64 -5.35 -14.88
N PRO A 119 -1.56 -5.16 -16.21
CA PRO A 119 -0.86 -4.03 -16.79
C PRO A 119 -1.57 -2.71 -16.48
N LEU A 120 -0.77 -1.64 -16.32
CA LEU A 120 -1.23 -0.26 -16.31
C LEU A 120 -1.42 0.24 -17.74
N ALA A 121 -2.39 1.15 -17.98
CA ALA A 121 -2.67 1.68 -19.30
C ALA A 121 -1.53 2.57 -19.81
N SER A 122 -0.98 3.39 -18.94
CA SER A 122 0.13 4.28 -19.26
C SER A 122 1.43 3.48 -19.38
N LYS A 123 2.00 3.50 -20.58
CA LYS A 123 3.27 2.80 -20.85
C LYS A 123 4.44 3.51 -20.18
N GLY A 124 5.33 2.73 -19.60
CA GLY A 124 6.59 3.25 -19.09
C GLY A 124 6.48 4.01 -17.76
N LEU A 125 5.37 3.86 -17.03
CA LEU A 125 5.23 4.42 -15.70
C LEU A 125 6.40 4.05 -14.79
N VAL A 126 6.92 5.04 -14.10
CA VAL A 126 7.95 4.87 -13.07
C VAL A 126 7.34 5.14 -11.71
N MET A 127 7.71 4.33 -10.72
CA MET A 127 7.21 4.48 -9.36
C MET A 127 8.26 4.04 -8.34
N GLN A 128 8.14 4.51 -7.11
CA GLN A 128 8.95 3.94 -6.03
C GLN A 128 8.68 2.44 -5.90
N CYS A 129 9.71 1.67 -5.62
CA CYS A 129 9.58 0.21 -5.55
C CYS A 129 8.55 -0.27 -4.51
N PRO A 130 8.43 0.31 -3.29
CA PRO A 130 7.36 -0.06 -2.37
C PRO A 130 5.95 0.20 -2.92
N LEU A 131 5.73 1.23 -3.75
CA LEU A 131 4.45 1.43 -4.43
C LEU A 131 4.16 0.30 -5.43
N ALA A 132 5.16 -0.17 -6.17
CA ALA A 132 5.02 -1.32 -7.07
C ALA A 132 4.64 -2.60 -6.29
N VAL A 133 5.21 -2.83 -5.11
CA VAL A 133 4.83 -3.94 -4.21
C VAL A 133 3.38 -3.80 -3.75
N ARG A 134 2.96 -2.61 -3.32
CA ARG A 134 1.56 -2.35 -2.92
C ARG A 134 0.59 -2.58 -4.07
N TYR A 135 0.95 -2.15 -5.28
CA TYR A 135 0.17 -2.38 -6.48
C TYR A 135 -0.01 -3.88 -6.77
N VAL A 136 1.05 -4.68 -6.72
CA VAL A 136 1.00 -6.13 -6.94
C VAL A 136 0.16 -6.84 -5.87
N LEU A 137 0.28 -6.44 -4.60
CA LEU A 137 -0.55 -6.95 -3.52
C LEU A 137 -2.03 -6.62 -3.76
N TRP A 138 -2.34 -5.37 -4.11
CA TRP A 138 -3.70 -4.93 -4.39
C TRP A 138 -4.29 -5.64 -5.62
N ASP A 139 -3.52 -5.76 -6.69
CA ASP A 139 -3.93 -6.49 -7.89
C ASP A 139 -4.33 -7.94 -7.56
N ARG A 140 -3.48 -8.66 -6.86
CA ARG A 140 -3.67 -10.10 -6.58
C ARG A 140 -4.69 -10.39 -5.51
N GLN A 141 -4.70 -9.60 -4.43
CA GLN A 141 -5.51 -9.90 -3.25
C GLN A 141 -6.87 -9.19 -3.28
N VAL A 142 -7.03 -8.18 -4.12
CA VAL A 142 -8.23 -7.33 -4.13
C VAL A 142 -8.82 -7.18 -5.52
N LEU A 143 -8.07 -6.62 -6.48
CA LEU A 143 -8.60 -6.21 -7.78
C LEU A 143 -9.10 -7.41 -8.60
N ARG A 144 -8.20 -8.36 -8.89
CA ARG A 144 -8.56 -9.55 -9.70
C ARG A 144 -9.65 -10.41 -9.05
N PRO A 145 -9.59 -10.75 -7.74
CA PRO A 145 -10.67 -11.48 -7.09
C PRO A 145 -12.01 -10.74 -7.09
N ALA A 146 -12.01 -9.40 -6.87
CA ALA A 146 -13.22 -8.61 -6.90
C ALA A 146 -13.85 -8.56 -8.30
N ALA A 147 -13.04 -8.43 -9.35
CA ALA A 147 -13.52 -8.44 -10.74
C ALA A 147 -14.17 -9.78 -11.10
N GLN A 148 -13.56 -10.90 -10.74
CA GLN A 148 -14.13 -12.24 -10.95
C GLN A 148 -15.45 -12.42 -10.17
N THR A 149 -15.46 -12.07 -8.90
CA THR A 149 -16.62 -12.33 -8.02
C THR A 149 -17.81 -11.45 -8.36
N LEU A 150 -17.58 -10.15 -8.63
CA LEU A 150 -18.66 -9.16 -8.79
C LEU A 150 -19.02 -8.90 -10.26
N LEU A 151 -18.07 -9.07 -11.20
CA LEU A 151 -18.26 -8.71 -12.60
C LEU A 151 -18.13 -9.90 -13.55
N GLY A 152 -17.78 -11.09 -13.03
CA GLY A 152 -17.67 -12.34 -13.80
C GLY A 152 -16.61 -12.33 -14.89
N SER A 153 -15.57 -11.49 -14.76
CA SER A 153 -14.52 -11.36 -15.77
C SER A 153 -13.16 -11.02 -15.16
N ASP A 154 -12.09 -11.47 -15.81
CA ASP A 154 -10.73 -11.05 -15.49
C ASP A 154 -10.50 -9.59 -15.85
N VAL A 155 -9.54 -8.98 -15.15
CA VAL A 155 -9.03 -7.65 -15.47
C VAL A 155 -8.08 -7.74 -16.67
N ALA A 156 -8.27 -6.88 -17.66
CA ALA A 156 -7.35 -6.71 -18.78
C ALA A 156 -6.28 -5.67 -18.51
N ARG A 157 -6.66 -4.53 -17.89
CA ARG A 157 -5.74 -3.47 -17.49
C ARG A 157 -6.37 -2.54 -16.44
N VAL A 158 -5.54 -1.82 -15.74
CA VAL A 158 -5.92 -0.66 -14.91
C VAL A 158 -5.74 0.60 -15.76
N ASP A 159 -6.81 1.37 -15.92
CA ASP A 159 -6.79 2.66 -16.60
C ASP A 159 -6.36 3.73 -15.59
N ASP A 160 -5.11 4.19 -15.70
CA ASP A 160 -4.45 5.07 -14.72
C ASP A 160 -4.23 6.49 -15.26
N PHE A 161 -4.04 7.45 -14.33
CA PHE A 161 -3.64 8.84 -14.63
C PHE A 161 -2.20 9.12 -14.25
N GLY A 162 -1.43 8.08 -13.92
CA GLY A 162 0.00 8.15 -13.67
C GLY A 162 0.40 8.10 -12.19
N THR A 163 1.71 8.17 -11.99
CA THR A 163 2.36 8.01 -10.68
C THR A 163 3.21 9.20 -10.28
N TYR A 164 3.71 10.00 -11.24
CA TYR A 164 4.60 11.13 -10.99
C TYR A 164 4.03 12.44 -11.48
N SER A 165 4.01 13.42 -10.58
CA SER A 165 3.68 14.81 -10.88
C SER A 165 4.33 15.71 -9.82
N CYS A 166 5.27 16.57 -10.27
CA CYS A 166 5.93 17.54 -9.38
C CYS A 166 4.94 18.63 -8.98
N ARG A 167 4.21 18.42 -7.89
CA ARG A 167 3.19 19.34 -7.39
C ARG A 167 2.97 19.21 -5.89
N ARG A 168 2.33 20.22 -5.32
CA ARG A 168 1.77 20.18 -3.96
C ARG A 168 0.40 19.51 -3.95
N ILE A 169 -0.16 19.27 -2.77
CA ILE A 169 -1.48 18.67 -2.60
C ILE A 169 -2.55 19.66 -3.10
N TYR A 170 -3.51 19.17 -3.88
CA TYR A 170 -4.69 19.91 -4.32
C TYR A 170 -5.91 19.57 -3.48
N GLY A 171 -6.87 20.50 -3.43
CA GLY A 171 -8.19 20.25 -2.83
C GLY A 171 -8.21 20.19 -1.30
N SER A 172 -7.16 20.67 -0.64
CA SER A 172 -7.09 20.80 0.79
C SER A 172 -6.34 22.07 1.17
N ALA A 173 -7.03 23.06 1.75
CA ALA A 173 -6.39 24.30 2.18
C ALA A 173 -5.39 24.06 3.31
N SER A 174 -5.68 23.14 4.22
CA SER A 174 -4.81 22.78 5.34
C SER A 174 -3.54 21.99 4.94
N ALA A 175 -3.52 21.46 3.72
CA ALA A 175 -2.40 20.67 3.19
C ALA A 175 -1.77 21.28 1.94
N ALA A 176 -2.22 22.45 1.47
CA ALA A 176 -1.78 23.07 0.21
C ALA A 176 -0.26 23.32 0.13
N ASP A 177 0.40 23.49 1.27
CA ASP A 177 1.86 23.67 1.32
C ASP A 177 2.66 22.36 1.37
N ARG A 178 2.00 21.21 1.53
CA ARG A 178 2.68 19.92 1.57
C ARG A 178 2.89 19.34 0.17
N PRO A 179 4.05 18.71 -0.08
CA PRO A 179 4.26 17.95 -1.31
C PRO A 179 3.24 16.83 -1.45
N SER A 180 2.75 16.60 -2.67
CA SER A 180 1.98 15.39 -3.01
C SER A 180 2.91 14.18 -3.05
N GLU A 181 2.42 12.99 -2.73
CA GLU A 181 3.16 11.74 -2.91
C GLU A 181 3.47 11.46 -4.40
N HIS A 182 2.72 12.04 -5.33
CA HIS A 182 3.09 12.05 -6.76
C HIS A 182 4.43 12.74 -7.02
N ALA A 183 4.81 13.75 -6.24
CA ALA A 183 6.10 14.42 -6.39
C ALA A 183 7.30 13.50 -6.10
N ARG A 184 7.05 12.36 -5.46
CA ARG A 184 8.05 11.32 -5.16
C ARG A 184 7.82 10.03 -5.95
N ALA A 185 6.86 10.01 -6.90
CA ALA A 185 6.39 8.79 -7.58
C ALA A 185 5.91 7.69 -6.60
N ASN A 186 5.32 8.10 -5.47
CA ASN A 186 4.81 7.22 -4.41
C ASN A 186 3.29 7.20 -4.33
N ALA A 187 2.61 7.60 -5.40
CA ALA A 187 1.17 7.57 -5.57
C ALA A 187 0.78 7.04 -6.95
N LEU A 188 -0.42 6.43 -7.05
CA LEU A 188 -1.04 5.95 -8.28
C LEU A 188 -2.49 6.44 -8.33
N ASP A 189 -2.87 7.11 -9.38
CA ASP A 189 -4.24 7.51 -9.64
C ASP A 189 -4.91 6.52 -10.60
N VAL A 190 -6.01 5.88 -10.16
CA VAL A 190 -6.77 4.87 -10.91
C VAL A 190 -8.08 5.48 -11.38
N GLY A 191 -8.19 5.75 -12.69
CA GLY A 191 -9.38 6.32 -13.34
C GLY A 191 -10.44 5.27 -13.68
N GLY A 192 -10.06 4.00 -13.85
CA GLY A 192 -10.97 2.92 -14.17
C GLY A 192 -10.30 1.58 -14.36
N ILE A 193 -11.13 0.59 -14.67
CA ILE A 193 -10.71 -0.80 -14.89
C ILE A 193 -11.33 -1.29 -16.19
N THR A 194 -10.50 -1.79 -17.10
CA THR A 194 -10.94 -2.48 -18.32
C THR A 194 -10.87 -3.99 -18.09
N LEU A 195 -11.97 -4.70 -18.34
CA LEU A 195 -12.10 -6.15 -18.20
C LEU A 195 -11.76 -6.87 -19.50
N LYS A 196 -11.41 -8.16 -19.42
CA LYS A 196 -11.10 -8.99 -20.61
C LYS A 196 -12.31 -9.20 -21.53
N ASN A 197 -13.54 -9.13 -21.02
CA ASN A 197 -14.75 -9.18 -21.82
C ASN A 197 -15.08 -7.85 -22.53
N GLY A 198 -14.21 -6.84 -22.46
CA GLY A 198 -14.37 -5.53 -23.07
C GLY A 198 -15.18 -4.51 -22.25
N ARG A 199 -15.85 -4.91 -21.17
CA ARG A 199 -16.56 -4.00 -20.26
C ARG A 199 -15.55 -3.11 -19.55
N LYS A 200 -15.94 -1.85 -19.32
CA LYS A 200 -15.17 -0.89 -18.52
C LYS A 200 -15.96 -0.49 -17.29
N VAL A 201 -15.25 -0.24 -16.20
CA VAL A 201 -15.79 0.40 -15.00
C VAL A 201 -14.96 1.66 -14.75
N VAL A 202 -15.59 2.82 -14.87
CA VAL A 202 -14.94 4.14 -14.83
C VAL A 202 -15.32 4.83 -13.54
N VAL A 203 -14.33 5.32 -12.78
CA VAL A 203 -14.60 5.94 -11.47
C VAL A 203 -15.53 7.15 -11.59
N LEU A 204 -15.30 8.02 -12.59
CA LEU A 204 -16.13 9.22 -12.81
C LEU A 204 -17.60 8.88 -13.00
N ASP A 205 -17.88 7.86 -13.82
CA ASP A 205 -19.23 7.56 -14.29
C ASP A 205 -19.96 6.57 -13.37
N ASP A 206 -19.23 5.59 -12.81
CA ASP A 206 -19.84 4.42 -12.16
C ASP A 206 -19.79 4.48 -10.63
N TRP A 207 -19.10 5.48 -10.03
CA TRP A 207 -18.93 5.54 -8.57
C TRP A 207 -20.24 5.52 -7.78
N LYS A 208 -21.28 6.19 -8.30
CA LYS A 208 -22.60 6.29 -7.67
C LYS A 208 -23.56 5.17 -8.06
N GLY A 209 -23.24 4.41 -9.11
CA GLY A 209 -24.05 3.29 -9.61
C GLY A 209 -25.13 3.67 -10.61
N ASP A 210 -25.09 4.88 -11.12
CA ASP A 210 -25.96 5.43 -12.17
C ASP A 210 -25.31 5.46 -13.56
N GLY A 211 -24.03 5.11 -13.64
CA GLY A 211 -23.28 4.99 -14.89
C GLY A 211 -23.49 3.65 -15.62
N PRO A 212 -22.76 3.45 -16.75
CA PRO A 212 -22.91 2.26 -17.61
C PRO A 212 -22.63 0.92 -16.91
N ALA A 213 -21.75 0.88 -15.91
CA ALA A 213 -21.47 -0.33 -15.15
C ALA A 213 -22.51 -0.59 -14.03
N GLY A 214 -23.40 0.35 -13.77
CA GLY A 214 -24.50 0.21 -12.82
C GLY A 214 -24.08 -0.03 -11.38
N LYS A 215 -25.01 -0.58 -10.59
CA LYS A 215 -24.78 -0.87 -9.16
C LYS A 215 -23.66 -1.90 -8.93
N GLU A 216 -23.48 -2.83 -9.84
CA GLU A 216 -22.39 -3.82 -9.78
C GLU A 216 -21.03 -3.15 -9.92
N GLY A 217 -20.89 -2.23 -10.90
CA GLY A 217 -19.68 -1.44 -11.09
C GLY A 217 -19.35 -0.58 -9.86
N ALA A 218 -20.36 0.10 -9.30
CA ALA A 218 -20.19 0.86 -8.05
C ALA A 218 -19.77 -0.04 -6.89
N GLY A 219 -20.41 -1.20 -6.73
CA GLY A 219 -20.05 -2.19 -5.72
C GLY A 219 -18.61 -2.68 -5.87
N PHE A 220 -18.18 -2.94 -7.11
CA PHE A 220 -16.82 -3.31 -7.43
C PHE A 220 -15.82 -2.20 -7.07
N LEU A 221 -16.08 -0.94 -7.46
CA LEU A 221 -15.21 0.21 -7.12
C LEU A 221 -15.06 0.39 -5.59
N LYS A 222 -16.16 0.27 -4.84
CA LYS A 222 -16.13 0.31 -3.37
C LYS A 222 -15.31 -0.86 -2.81
N ARG A 223 -15.46 -2.06 -3.37
CA ARG A 223 -14.70 -3.25 -2.93
C ARG A 223 -13.20 -3.10 -3.13
N ILE A 224 -12.76 -2.58 -4.29
CA ILE A 224 -11.33 -2.38 -4.56
C ILE A 224 -10.74 -1.24 -3.74
N ARG A 225 -11.53 -0.19 -3.41
CA ARG A 225 -11.17 0.84 -2.43
C ARG A 225 -10.94 0.23 -1.04
N ASP A 226 -11.92 -0.50 -0.51
CA ASP A 226 -11.86 -1.06 0.85
C ASP A 226 -10.68 -2.03 1.02
N GLY A 227 -10.42 -2.84 0.01
CA GLY A 227 -9.24 -3.69 -0.01
C GLY A 227 -7.94 -2.89 -0.14
N GLY A 228 -7.96 -1.78 -0.89
CA GLY A 228 -6.84 -0.84 -1.01
C GLY A 228 -6.45 -0.21 0.32
N CYS A 229 -7.42 0.14 1.16
CA CYS A 229 -7.20 0.69 2.50
C CYS A 229 -6.41 -0.23 3.46
N ARG A 230 -6.27 -1.51 3.13
CA ARG A 230 -5.46 -2.47 3.90
C ARG A 230 -4.01 -2.56 3.40
N ILE A 231 -3.70 -1.94 2.26
CA ILE A 231 -2.44 -2.11 1.54
C ILE A 231 -1.73 -0.78 1.36
N PHE A 232 -2.46 0.24 0.93
CA PHE A 232 -1.96 1.61 0.78
C PHE A 232 -2.10 2.38 2.09
N ALA A 233 -1.25 3.37 2.28
CA ALA A 233 -1.34 4.25 3.43
C ALA A 233 -2.49 5.24 3.28
N THR A 234 -2.64 5.83 2.10
CA THR A 234 -3.77 6.71 1.78
C THR A 234 -4.58 6.17 0.62
N VAL A 235 -5.90 6.19 0.77
CA VAL A 235 -6.87 5.93 -0.30
C VAL A 235 -7.89 7.06 -0.30
N LEU A 236 -7.87 7.91 -1.35
CA LEU A 236 -8.84 8.97 -1.55
C LEU A 236 -9.78 8.62 -2.70
N THR A 237 -11.01 9.13 -2.63
CA THR A 237 -12.12 8.71 -3.50
C THR A 237 -12.98 9.89 -3.93
N PRO A 238 -13.91 9.72 -4.87
CA PRO A 238 -14.91 10.74 -5.19
C PRO A 238 -15.74 11.23 -3.99
N ASP A 239 -15.91 10.39 -2.96
CA ASP A 239 -16.62 10.80 -1.75
C ASP A 239 -15.80 11.75 -0.86
N TYR A 240 -14.48 11.81 -1.05
CA TYR A 240 -13.59 12.61 -0.21
C TYR A 240 -13.65 14.10 -0.55
N ASN A 241 -13.41 14.45 -1.81
CA ASN A 241 -13.52 15.83 -2.31
C ASN A 241 -13.54 15.88 -3.85
N ALA A 242 -13.85 17.05 -4.41
CA ALA A 242 -13.97 17.26 -5.84
C ALA A 242 -12.67 16.99 -6.63
N ALA A 243 -11.49 17.15 -6.02
CA ALA A 243 -10.21 16.86 -6.69
C ALA A 243 -10.05 15.37 -7.04
N HIS A 244 -10.80 14.48 -6.39
CA HIS A 244 -10.78 13.04 -6.62
C HIS A 244 -12.05 12.52 -7.29
N ALA A 245 -12.87 13.40 -7.91
CA ALA A 245 -14.16 13.02 -8.50
C ALA A 245 -14.06 11.92 -9.57
N ASN A 246 -12.92 11.79 -10.24
CA ASN A 246 -12.73 10.91 -11.39
C ASN A 246 -11.71 9.79 -11.19
N HIS A 247 -11.18 9.60 -9.97
CA HIS A 247 -10.18 8.55 -9.71
C HIS A 247 -10.13 8.11 -8.25
N LEU A 248 -9.53 6.97 -8.03
CA LEU A 248 -9.02 6.54 -6.72
C LEU A 248 -7.55 6.95 -6.65
N HIS A 249 -7.20 7.74 -5.64
CA HIS A 249 -5.80 8.04 -5.33
C HIS A 249 -5.29 7.04 -4.30
N LEU A 250 -4.21 6.34 -4.63
CA LEU A 250 -3.62 5.27 -3.82
C LEU A 250 -2.16 5.61 -3.55
N ASP A 251 -1.76 5.84 -2.29
CA ASP A 251 -0.38 6.23 -1.99
C ASP A 251 0.27 5.45 -0.83
N GLY A 252 1.58 5.60 -0.71
CA GLY A 252 2.42 5.03 0.34
C GLY A 252 2.89 6.05 1.37
N ALA A 253 2.12 7.10 1.67
CA ALA A 253 2.48 8.13 2.65
C ALA A 253 2.76 7.57 4.05
N ALA A 254 3.43 8.36 4.89
CA ALA A 254 3.69 7.99 6.28
C ALA A 254 2.43 7.99 7.17
N GLN A 255 1.38 8.71 6.75
CA GLN A 255 0.11 8.80 7.48
C GLN A 255 -0.95 7.94 6.80
N THR A 256 -1.75 7.21 7.58
CA THR A 256 -2.83 6.38 7.06
C THR A 256 -4.13 7.15 6.98
N LEU A 257 -4.77 7.12 5.81
CA LEU A 257 -6.09 7.69 5.57
C LEU A 257 -6.90 6.85 4.58
N CYS A 258 -7.93 6.18 5.06
CA CYS A 258 -8.92 5.55 4.21
C CYS A 258 -10.16 6.43 4.13
N ALA A 259 -10.32 7.18 3.04
CA ALA A 259 -11.41 8.12 2.86
C ALA A 259 -12.67 7.40 2.33
N THR A 260 -13.55 7.04 3.24
CA THR A 260 -14.87 6.44 2.95
C THR A 260 -16.01 7.46 2.94
N GLY A 261 -15.71 8.73 3.17
CA GLY A 261 -16.66 9.85 3.21
C GLY A 261 -15.97 11.19 2.98
N PRO A 262 -16.72 12.31 3.07
CA PRO A 262 -16.22 13.63 2.74
C PRO A 262 -15.10 14.08 3.68
N SER A 263 -14.17 14.89 3.12
CA SER A 263 -13.11 15.48 3.90
C SER A 263 -13.67 16.43 4.98
N PRO A 264 -12.91 16.65 6.08
CA PRO A 264 -13.31 17.64 7.09
C PRO A 264 -13.55 19.05 6.53
N GLU A 265 -12.86 19.42 5.45
CA GLU A 265 -13.04 20.69 4.76
C GLU A 265 -14.33 20.72 3.94
N THR A 266 -14.60 19.66 3.19
CA THR A 266 -15.86 19.50 2.44
C THR A 266 -17.06 19.54 3.37
N THR A 267 -16.98 18.89 4.53
CA THR A 267 -18.04 18.91 5.54
C THR A 267 -18.26 20.31 6.11
N ARG A 268 -17.17 21.07 6.37
CA ARG A 268 -17.28 22.46 6.88
C ARG A 268 -17.87 23.42 5.85
N GLN A 269 -17.51 23.29 4.58
CA GLN A 269 -18.09 24.10 3.49
C GLN A 269 -19.58 23.83 3.33
N ALA A 270 -20.01 22.57 3.42
CA ALA A 270 -21.43 22.21 3.35
C ALA A 270 -22.24 22.67 4.58
N ALA A 271 -21.60 22.83 5.73
CA ALA A 271 -22.22 23.29 6.98
C ALA A 271 -22.20 24.83 7.15
N SER A 272 -21.45 25.56 6.31
CA SER A 272 -21.48 27.03 6.32
C SER A 272 -22.77 27.50 5.65
N PRO A 273 -23.65 28.27 6.32
CA PRO A 273 -24.81 28.84 5.65
C PRO A 273 -24.33 29.72 4.50
N ALA A 274 -24.86 29.53 3.32
CA ALA A 274 -24.73 30.52 2.25
C ALA A 274 -25.22 31.85 2.83
N ASP A 275 -24.38 32.89 2.73
CA ASP A 275 -24.71 34.24 3.18
C ASP A 275 -26.09 34.63 2.65
N ALA A 276 -27.01 34.88 3.60
CA ALA A 276 -28.35 35.36 3.34
C ALA A 276 -28.31 36.85 2.99
#